data_fa4d6ee221556e999aae8bd388fb493f
#
_entry.id   fa4d6ee221556e999aae8bd388fb493f
#
_cell.length_a   1.000
_cell.length_b   1.000
_cell.length_c   1.000
_cell.angle_alpha   90.00
_cell.angle_beta   90.00
_cell.angle_gamma   90.00
#
_symmetry.space_group_name_H-M   'P 1'
#
loop_
_entity.id
_entity.type
_entity.pdbx_description
1 polymer ?
#
loop_
_entity_poly.entity_id
_entity_poly.type
_entity_poly.pdbx_seq_one_letter_code
_entity_poly.pdbx_strand_id
1 'polypeptide(L)'
;TGLPDIMMPVASLADLEKISPDFPALSKLSEKYQVVGVHAFTTDCDDATCHVRNFAPLYDIDEEAATGTSNGALTYYGYLNGFIKAGDDCRFVQGEKMNRPSLILSHIEASGEENGETENGEAENNKASCSIQVGGSAVILAEGDIKL
;
A
#
# COMPACT_ATOMS: atom_id res chain seq x y z
N THR A 1 0.72 -4.77 -7.64
CA THR A 1 -0.74 -4.85 -7.54
C THR A 1 -1.33 -4.40 -8.87
N GLY A 2 -2.49 -4.85 -9.27
CA GLY A 2 -3.14 -4.46 -10.52
C GLY A 2 -4.01 -3.18 -10.42
N LEU A 3 -4.06 -2.54 -9.25
CA LEU A 3 -4.90 -1.37 -8.98
C LEU A 3 -4.01 -0.15 -8.69
N PRO A 4 -4.13 0.93 -9.47
CA PRO A 4 -3.36 2.15 -9.27
C PRO A 4 -3.99 3.01 -8.15
N ASP A 5 -3.14 3.52 -7.26
CA ASP A 5 -3.48 4.48 -6.20
C ASP A 5 -2.55 5.69 -6.25
N ILE A 6 -3.01 6.82 -5.73
CA ILE A 6 -2.15 7.96 -5.44
C ILE A 6 -1.52 7.75 -4.07
N MET A 7 -0.20 7.58 -4.01
CA MET A 7 0.55 7.54 -2.75
C MET A 7 0.78 8.95 -2.25
N MET A 8 0.26 9.27 -1.06
CA MET A 8 0.32 10.61 -0.48
C MET A 8 1.10 10.60 0.84
N PRO A 9 2.41 10.89 0.83
CA PRO A 9 3.16 11.02 2.07
C PRO A 9 2.74 12.27 2.84
N VAL A 10 2.65 12.15 4.16
CA VAL A 10 2.42 13.26 5.09
C VAL A 10 3.50 13.28 6.17
N ALA A 11 3.77 14.48 6.71
CA ALA A 11 4.95 14.70 7.53
C ALA A 11 4.89 14.04 8.91
N SER A 12 3.69 13.85 9.47
CA SER A 12 3.55 13.31 10.82
C SER A 12 2.26 12.51 11.01
N LEU A 13 2.24 11.67 12.06
CA LEU A 13 1.03 10.96 12.48
C LEU A 13 -0.10 11.95 12.81
N ALA A 14 0.23 13.05 13.48
CA ALA A 14 -0.74 14.10 13.80
C ALA A 14 -1.35 14.77 12.55
N ASP A 15 -0.59 14.88 11.47
CA ASP A 15 -1.11 15.41 10.20
C ASP A 15 -1.95 14.37 9.47
N LEU A 16 -1.57 13.10 9.51
CA LEU A 16 -2.38 12.00 8.97
C LEU A 16 -3.76 11.94 9.65
N GLU A 17 -3.82 12.09 10.97
CA GLU A 17 -5.06 12.10 11.73
C GLU A 17 -5.96 13.30 11.42
N LYS A 18 -5.38 14.47 11.11
CA LYS A 18 -6.11 15.70 10.78
C LYS A 18 -6.71 15.72 9.38
N ILE A 19 -6.31 14.80 8.49
CA ILE A 19 -6.88 14.75 7.14
C ILE A 19 -8.40 14.66 7.22
N SER A 20 -9.07 15.63 6.58
CA SER A 20 -10.52 15.69 6.40
C SER A 20 -10.82 15.79 4.92
N PRO A 21 -11.05 14.66 4.22
CA PRO A 21 -11.21 14.66 2.78
C PRO A 21 -12.49 15.35 2.31
N ASP A 22 -12.41 16.09 1.20
CA ASP A 22 -13.57 16.44 0.37
C ASP A 22 -13.83 15.25 -0.56
N PHE A 23 -14.69 14.31 -0.14
CA PHE A 23 -14.96 13.09 -0.89
C PHE A 23 -15.48 13.34 -2.32
N PRO A 24 -16.41 14.29 -2.58
CA PRO A 24 -16.80 14.65 -3.94
C PRO A 24 -15.64 15.13 -4.81
N ALA A 25 -14.74 15.94 -4.28
CA ALA A 25 -13.57 16.41 -5.02
C ALA A 25 -12.56 15.27 -5.23
N LEU A 26 -12.38 14.42 -4.24
CA LEU A 26 -11.48 13.26 -4.30
C LEU A 26 -11.96 12.21 -5.31
N SER A 27 -13.28 11.97 -5.39
CA SER A 27 -13.89 11.09 -6.39
C SER A 27 -13.60 11.57 -7.81
N LYS A 28 -13.80 12.87 -8.09
CA LYS A 28 -13.47 13.48 -9.39
C LYS A 28 -11.97 13.42 -9.72
N LEU A 29 -11.12 13.56 -8.71
CA LEU A 29 -9.68 13.43 -8.86
C LEU A 29 -9.30 11.99 -9.26
N SER A 30 -9.86 11.01 -8.56
CA SER A 30 -9.64 9.59 -8.83
C SER A 30 -10.10 9.21 -10.24
N GLU A 31 -11.27 9.67 -10.66
CA GLU A 31 -11.78 9.46 -12.03
C GLU A 31 -10.85 10.08 -13.07
N LYS A 32 -10.42 11.35 -12.87
CA LYS A 32 -9.54 12.07 -13.79
C LYS A 32 -8.21 11.36 -14.02
N TYR A 33 -7.62 10.80 -12.95
CA TYR A 33 -6.32 10.12 -13.03
C TYR A 33 -6.43 8.60 -13.23
N GLN A 34 -7.65 8.09 -13.33
CA GLN A 34 -7.93 6.66 -13.50
C GLN A 34 -7.28 5.81 -12.39
N VAL A 35 -7.40 6.26 -11.15
CA VAL A 35 -6.90 5.57 -9.95
C VAL A 35 -8.08 5.13 -9.08
N VAL A 36 -7.84 4.15 -8.21
CA VAL A 36 -8.86 3.67 -7.26
C VAL A 36 -9.11 4.74 -6.19
N GLY A 37 -8.03 5.32 -5.66
CA GLY A 37 -8.16 6.30 -4.60
C GLY A 37 -6.83 6.93 -4.20
N VAL A 38 -6.82 7.45 -2.98
CA VAL A 38 -5.64 8.04 -2.35
C VAL A 38 -5.28 7.24 -1.11
N HIS A 39 -4.04 6.77 -1.07
CA HIS A 39 -3.44 6.10 0.07
C HIS A 39 -2.49 7.07 0.78
N ALA A 40 -2.98 7.72 1.84
CA ALA A 40 -2.19 8.64 2.65
C ALA A 40 -1.38 7.85 3.67
N PHE A 41 -0.12 8.21 3.88
CA PHE A 41 0.75 7.51 4.81
C PHE A 41 1.78 8.42 5.46
N THR A 42 2.29 7.99 6.62
CA THR A 42 3.44 8.59 7.28
C THR A 42 4.38 7.51 7.79
N THR A 43 5.68 7.82 7.78
CA THR A 43 6.76 7.03 8.39
C THR A 43 7.14 7.57 9.77
N ASP A 44 6.46 8.62 10.27
CA ASP A 44 6.68 9.23 11.59
C ASP A 44 5.98 8.39 12.67
N CYS A 45 6.53 7.21 12.94
CA CYS A 45 6.05 6.26 13.95
C CYS A 45 7.18 5.29 14.36
N ASP A 46 7.08 4.73 15.58
CA ASP A 46 8.05 3.80 16.15
C ASP A 46 7.53 2.35 16.22
N ASP A 47 6.24 2.13 16.00
CA ASP A 47 5.55 0.85 16.20
C ASP A 47 5.21 0.11 14.89
N ALA A 48 5.36 0.78 13.75
CA ALA A 48 5.05 0.26 12.42
C ALA A 48 6.04 0.79 11.36
N THR A 49 5.96 0.24 10.14
CA THR A 49 6.66 0.81 8.98
C THR A 49 5.98 2.11 8.54
N CYS A 50 4.64 2.14 8.54
CA CYS A 50 3.83 3.32 8.29
C CYS A 50 2.48 3.21 9.01
N HIS A 51 1.94 4.37 9.40
CA HIS A 51 0.50 4.53 9.61
C HIS A 51 -0.13 5.06 8.34
N VAL A 52 -1.33 4.56 8.02
CA VAL A 52 -1.96 4.80 6.72
C VAL A 52 -3.46 5.08 6.84
N ARG A 53 -4.00 5.83 5.86
CA ARG A 53 -5.43 6.02 5.64
C ARG A 53 -5.74 5.85 4.17
N ASN A 54 -6.79 5.10 3.83
CA ASN A 54 -7.15 4.82 2.45
C ASN A 54 -8.53 5.36 2.10
N PHE A 55 -8.62 6.12 1.01
CA PHE A 55 -9.83 6.80 0.56
C PHE A 55 -10.14 6.42 -0.89
N ALA A 56 -11.30 5.83 -1.15
CA ALA A 56 -11.73 5.42 -2.49
C ALA A 56 -13.19 5.83 -2.80
N PRO A 57 -13.56 7.12 -2.66
CA PRO A 57 -14.94 7.57 -2.79
C PRO A 57 -15.51 7.41 -4.21
N LEU A 58 -14.68 7.21 -5.23
CA LEU A 58 -15.12 6.87 -6.60
C LEU A 58 -15.85 5.50 -6.62
N TYR A 59 -15.60 4.64 -5.66
CA TYR A 59 -16.19 3.31 -5.51
C TYR A 59 -17.12 3.19 -4.29
N ASP A 60 -17.68 4.33 -3.86
CA ASP A 60 -18.57 4.43 -2.69
C ASP A 60 -17.90 4.01 -1.36
N ILE A 61 -16.58 4.10 -1.29
CA ILE A 61 -15.80 3.83 -0.07
C ILE A 61 -15.14 5.13 0.38
N ASP A 62 -15.78 5.85 1.29
CA ASP A 62 -15.23 7.11 1.81
C ASP A 62 -13.87 6.89 2.47
N GLU A 63 -13.77 5.89 3.36
CA GLU A 63 -12.51 5.45 3.97
C GLU A 63 -12.57 3.94 4.26
N GLU A 64 -11.47 3.22 4.09
CA GLU A 64 -11.36 1.78 4.33
C GLU A 64 -10.45 1.48 5.52
N ALA A 65 -10.90 0.52 6.37
CA ALA A 65 -10.17 0.17 7.60
C ALA A 65 -8.97 -0.75 7.37
N ALA A 66 -8.94 -1.50 6.26
CA ALA A 66 -7.83 -2.42 5.92
C ALA A 66 -7.79 -2.66 4.41
N THR A 67 -6.69 -2.29 3.75
CA THR A 67 -6.55 -2.37 2.28
C THR A 67 -5.25 -3.07 1.91
N GLY A 68 -5.31 -4.36 1.65
CA GLY A 68 -4.13 -5.15 1.29
C GLY A 68 -3.46 -4.69 0.00
N THR A 69 -4.24 -4.41 -1.05
CA THR A 69 -3.73 -3.98 -2.37
C THR A 69 -2.96 -2.67 -2.31
N SER A 70 -3.50 -1.66 -1.62
CA SER A 70 -2.87 -0.34 -1.49
C SER A 70 -1.61 -0.40 -0.61
N ASN A 71 -1.61 -1.21 0.46
CA ASN A 71 -0.41 -1.43 1.28
C ASN A 71 0.67 -2.22 0.53
N GLY A 72 0.30 -3.16 -0.34
CA GLY A 72 1.24 -3.79 -1.27
C GLY A 72 1.85 -2.78 -2.26
N ALA A 73 1.05 -1.86 -2.79
CA ALA A 73 1.55 -0.77 -3.63
C ALA A 73 2.46 0.19 -2.85
N LEU A 74 2.12 0.51 -1.59
CA LEU A 74 2.95 1.32 -0.70
C LEU A 74 4.29 0.64 -0.40
N THR A 75 4.32 -0.68 -0.24
CA THR A 75 5.56 -1.46 -0.07
C THR A 75 6.49 -1.25 -1.27
N TYR A 76 5.96 -1.36 -2.48
CA TYR A 76 6.75 -1.10 -3.69
C TYR A 76 7.19 0.36 -3.82
N TYR A 77 6.28 1.29 -3.52
CA TYR A 77 6.61 2.72 -3.48
C TYR A 77 7.74 3.00 -2.49
N GLY A 78 7.68 2.42 -1.29
CA GLY A 78 8.73 2.56 -0.27
C GLY A 78 10.07 1.99 -0.71
N TYR A 79 10.06 0.87 -1.42
CA TYR A 79 11.25 0.28 -2.03
C TYR A 79 11.87 1.21 -3.07
N LEU A 80 11.08 1.76 -3.98
CA LEU A 80 11.56 2.69 -5.01
C LEU A 80 12.10 4.01 -4.41
N ASN A 81 11.57 4.44 -3.26
CA ASN A 81 11.97 5.68 -2.58
C ASN A 81 12.99 5.45 -1.44
N GLY A 82 13.42 4.21 -1.22
CA GLY A 82 14.55 3.86 -0.36
C GLY A 82 14.27 3.80 1.14
N PHE A 83 13.01 3.90 1.60
CA PHE A 83 12.66 3.71 3.01
C PHE A 83 12.19 2.28 3.35
N ILE A 84 12.00 1.42 2.33
CA ILE A 84 11.82 -0.03 2.45
C ILE A 84 12.91 -0.69 1.60
N LYS A 85 13.48 -1.80 2.06
CA LYS A 85 14.54 -2.54 1.36
C LYS A 85 14.05 -3.90 0.91
N ALA A 86 14.73 -4.48 -0.06
CA ALA A 86 14.53 -5.89 -0.42
C ALA A 86 14.80 -6.79 0.78
N GLY A 87 13.90 -7.73 1.05
CA GLY A 87 13.93 -8.61 2.20
C GLY A 87 13.23 -8.06 3.45
N ASP A 88 12.73 -6.82 3.43
CA ASP A 88 12.05 -6.24 4.59
C ASP A 88 10.65 -6.85 4.79
N ASP A 89 10.34 -7.11 6.07
CA ASP A 89 8.99 -7.36 6.57
C ASP A 89 8.39 -6.04 7.05
N CYS A 90 7.32 -5.62 6.39
CA CYS A 90 6.66 -4.35 6.67
C CYS A 90 5.39 -4.53 7.48
N ARG A 91 5.08 -3.54 8.31
CA ARG A 91 3.88 -3.46 9.15
C ARG A 91 3.18 -2.15 8.90
N PHE A 92 1.91 -2.20 8.50
CA PHE A 92 1.09 -1.02 8.25
C PHE A 92 -0.09 -1.00 9.19
N VAL A 93 -0.28 0.11 9.90
CA VAL A 93 -1.44 0.34 10.78
C VAL A 93 -2.45 1.21 10.04
N GLN A 94 -3.69 0.73 9.91
CA GLN A 94 -4.77 1.38 9.16
C GLN A 94 -6.07 1.33 9.95
N GLY A 95 -6.99 2.27 9.71
CA GLY A 95 -8.34 2.25 10.26
C GLY A 95 -8.48 2.84 11.67
N GLU A 96 -7.42 3.43 12.22
CA GLU A 96 -7.45 4.03 13.57
C GLU A 96 -8.49 5.14 13.66
N LYS A 97 -8.56 6.03 12.68
CA LYS A 97 -9.54 7.11 12.62
C LYS A 97 -10.99 6.62 12.56
N MET A 98 -11.20 5.40 12.10
CA MET A 98 -12.52 4.73 12.03
C MET A 98 -12.85 3.95 13.30
N ASN A 99 -12.00 3.98 14.35
CA ASN A 99 -12.06 3.09 15.51
C ASN A 99 -12.08 1.59 15.14
N ARG A 100 -11.39 1.24 14.05
CA ARG A 100 -11.26 -0.12 13.52
C ARG A 100 -9.80 -0.38 13.16
N PRO A 101 -8.85 -0.27 14.12
CA PRO A 101 -7.44 -0.45 13.81
C PRO A 101 -7.18 -1.84 13.26
N SER A 102 -6.42 -1.90 12.18
CA SER A 102 -6.04 -3.11 11.47
C SER A 102 -4.54 -3.11 11.25
N LEU A 103 -3.93 -4.29 11.35
CA LEU A 103 -2.53 -4.51 11.03
C LEU A 103 -2.43 -5.28 9.71
N ILE A 104 -1.82 -4.65 8.70
CA ILE A 104 -1.51 -5.28 7.42
C ILE A 104 0.00 -5.56 7.39
N LEU A 105 0.36 -6.75 6.99
CA LEU A 105 1.73 -7.20 6.84
C LEU A 105 2.08 -7.26 5.36
N SER A 106 3.30 -6.90 5.01
CA SER A 106 3.82 -7.22 3.69
C SER A 106 5.30 -7.60 3.74
N HIS A 107 5.71 -8.38 2.76
CA HIS A 107 7.10 -8.75 2.53
C HIS A 107 7.47 -8.44 1.10
N ILE A 108 8.67 -7.90 0.87
CA ILE A 108 9.18 -7.60 -0.46
C ILE A 108 10.44 -8.41 -0.75
N GLU A 109 10.40 -9.19 -1.82
CA GLU A 109 11.57 -9.82 -2.43
C GLU A 109 11.89 -9.09 -3.73
N ALA A 110 13.13 -8.65 -3.89
CA ALA A 110 13.63 -8.14 -5.15
C ALA A 110 14.81 -9.02 -5.58
N SER A 111 14.71 -9.63 -6.76
CA SER A 111 15.86 -10.26 -7.38
C SER A 111 16.75 -9.14 -7.91
N GLY A 112 17.94 -8.98 -7.27
CA GLY A 112 18.93 -8.00 -7.67
C GLY A 112 19.35 -8.21 -9.12
N GLU A 113 19.64 -7.11 -9.82
CA GLU A 113 20.46 -7.14 -10.99
C GLU A 113 21.82 -7.71 -10.59
N GLU A 114 22.16 -8.93 -11.01
CA GLU A 114 23.56 -9.22 -11.23
C GLU A 114 23.99 -8.32 -12.38
N ASN A 115 24.83 -7.32 -12.09
CA ASN A 115 25.55 -6.57 -13.09
C ASN A 115 26.45 -7.53 -13.88
N GLY A 116 25.88 -8.22 -14.86
CA GLY A 116 26.58 -8.93 -15.88
C GLY A 116 27.03 -7.90 -16.91
N GLU A 117 28.28 -7.48 -16.88
CA GLU A 117 28.92 -6.86 -18.02
C GLU A 117 28.90 -7.86 -19.18
N THR A 118 27.98 -7.69 -20.11
CA THR A 118 28.05 -8.39 -21.38
C THR A 118 29.02 -7.64 -22.30
N GLU A 119 30.01 -8.35 -22.82
CA GLU A 119 31.08 -7.85 -23.70
C GLU A 119 30.57 -7.20 -25.01
N ASN A 120 29.28 -7.01 -25.22
CA ASN A 120 28.70 -6.55 -26.49
C ASN A 120 27.82 -5.29 -26.40
N GLY A 121 27.91 -4.48 -25.35
CA GLY A 121 27.42 -3.08 -25.38
C GLY A 121 25.92 -2.84 -25.64
N GLU A 122 25.06 -3.85 -25.64
CA GLU A 122 23.62 -3.71 -25.71
C GLU A 122 23.05 -3.76 -24.30
N ALA A 123 22.54 -2.62 -23.80
CA ALA A 123 21.83 -2.54 -22.54
C ALA A 123 20.50 -3.29 -22.66
N GLU A 124 20.47 -4.57 -22.33
CA GLU A 124 19.21 -5.24 -22.00
C GLU A 124 18.64 -4.60 -20.73
N ASN A 125 17.45 -4.03 -20.89
CA ASN A 125 16.65 -3.46 -19.79
C ASN A 125 16.18 -4.62 -18.90
N ASN A 126 17.07 -5.15 -18.07
CA ASN A 126 16.77 -6.18 -17.11
C ASN A 126 15.99 -5.49 -15.96
N LYS A 127 14.67 -5.42 -16.09
CA LYS A 127 13.79 -4.95 -15.04
C LYS A 127 13.97 -5.87 -13.83
N ALA A 128 14.53 -5.35 -12.74
CA ALA A 128 14.54 -6.04 -11.47
C ALA A 128 13.13 -6.57 -11.16
N SER A 129 12.99 -7.88 -11.01
CA SER A 129 11.71 -8.49 -10.69
C SER A 129 11.45 -8.34 -9.19
N CYS A 130 10.39 -7.62 -8.82
CA CYS A 130 9.96 -7.51 -7.44
C CYS A 130 8.71 -8.37 -7.20
N SER A 131 8.75 -9.18 -6.15
CA SER A 131 7.60 -9.91 -5.62
C SER A 131 7.18 -9.31 -4.30
N ILE A 132 5.89 -9.02 -4.14
CA ILE A 132 5.34 -8.48 -2.90
C ILE A 132 4.23 -9.40 -2.42
N GLN A 133 4.39 -9.89 -1.21
CA GLN A 133 3.39 -10.65 -0.48
C GLN A 133 2.69 -9.73 0.49
N VAL A 134 1.36 -9.88 0.61
CA VAL A 134 0.55 -9.11 1.56
C VAL A 134 -0.29 -10.08 2.37
N GLY A 135 -0.38 -9.85 3.66
CA GLY A 135 -1.09 -10.73 4.57
C GLY A 135 -1.60 -10.00 5.82
N GLY A 136 -2.23 -10.79 6.69
CA GLY A 136 -2.76 -10.33 7.96
C GLY A 136 -3.32 -11.50 8.77
N SER A 137 -3.87 -11.20 9.94
CA SER A 137 -4.54 -12.20 10.77
C SER A 137 -5.96 -12.46 10.28
N ALA A 138 -6.41 -13.70 10.40
CA ALA A 138 -7.77 -14.09 10.11
C ALA A 138 -8.32 -14.96 11.26
N VAL A 139 -9.64 -14.87 11.49
CA VAL A 139 -10.36 -15.71 12.42
C VAL A 139 -11.57 -16.34 11.74
N ILE A 140 -11.89 -17.58 12.07
CA ILE A 140 -13.11 -18.23 11.59
C ILE A 140 -14.28 -17.66 12.39
N LEU A 141 -15.22 -16.98 11.70
CA LEU A 141 -16.42 -16.44 12.31
C LEU A 141 -17.63 -17.37 12.19
N ALA A 142 -17.67 -18.18 11.15
CA ALA A 142 -18.73 -19.15 10.92
C ALA A 142 -18.22 -20.30 10.04
N GLU A 143 -18.80 -21.48 10.24
CA GLU A 143 -18.59 -22.66 9.42
C GLU A 143 -19.95 -23.29 9.11
N GLY A 144 -20.17 -23.77 7.88
CA GLY A 144 -21.43 -24.37 7.48
C GLY A 144 -21.36 -25.04 6.12
N ASP A 145 -22.37 -25.87 5.82
CA ASP A 145 -22.52 -26.61 4.56
C ASP A 145 -23.41 -25.85 3.57
N ILE A 146 -22.97 -25.76 2.33
CA ILE A 146 -23.78 -25.27 1.20
C ILE A 146 -24.29 -26.47 0.42
N LYS A 147 -25.61 -26.66 0.36
CA LYS A 147 -26.21 -27.64 -0.55
C LYS A 147 -26.47 -26.96 -1.90
N LEU A 148 -25.80 -27.45 -2.93
CA LEU A 148 -25.98 -27.05 -4.32
C LEU A 148 -27.15 -27.80 -4.95
#